data_b8775ff44db8f8022600e47794e06e99
#
_entry.id   b8775ff44db8f8022600e47794e06e99
#
_cell.length_a   1.000
_cell.length_b   1.000
_cell.length_c   1.000
_cell.angle_alpha   90.00
_cell.angle_beta   90.00
_cell.angle_gamma   90.00
#
_symmetry.space_group_name_H-M   'P 1'
#
loop_
_entity.id
_entity.type
_entity.pdbx_description
1 polymer ?
#
loop_
_entity_poly.entity_id
_entity_poly.type
_entity_poly.pdbx_seq_one_letter_code
_entity_poly.pdbx_strand_id
1 'polypeptide(L)'
;MKKLLIITLLLFTGSQSFSQEKPKLVVGIVVDQMRYDYIYRFWNDFGNNGFKKLINEGHFFRNCQFGYVPTYTGPGHASIFTGTTPAVHGIIANDWYDKNSGEFIYCAGDGDMHTVCNCEQKNVDVQSADGKMSPHHM
;
A
#
# COMPACT_ATOMS: atom_id res chain seq x y z
N MET A 1 -30.74 15.19 45.56
CA MET A 1 -31.46 14.36 44.61
C MET A 1 -31.48 14.96 43.19
N LYS A 2 -31.91 16.20 42.94
CA LYS A 2 -31.98 16.81 41.60
C LYS A 2 -30.61 16.89 40.86
N LYS A 3 -29.51 17.18 41.56
CA LYS A 3 -28.15 17.26 40.97
C LYS A 3 -27.64 15.87 40.53
N LEU A 4 -27.96 14.81 41.30
CA LEU A 4 -27.60 13.44 40.95
C LEU A 4 -28.32 12.97 39.68
N LEU A 5 -29.59 13.32 39.55
CA LEU A 5 -30.42 12.97 38.40
C LEU A 5 -29.93 13.64 37.09
N ILE A 6 -29.46 14.90 37.18
CA ILE A 6 -28.88 15.62 36.03
C ILE A 6 -27.56 14.99 35.59
N ILE A 7 -26.69 14.58 36.55
CA ILE A 7 -25.42 13.92 36.25
C ILE A 7 -25.66 12.54 35.58
N THR A 8 -26.63 11.78 36.06
CA THR A 8 -26.98 10.50 35.47
C THR A 8 -27.56 10.67 34.05
N LEU A 9 -28.37 11.68 33.80
CA LEU A 9 -28.92 12.00 32.48
C LEU A 9 -27.82 12.42 31.50
N LEU A 10 -26.82 13.24 31.92
CA LEU A 10 -25.68 13.64 31.13
C LEU A 10 -24.75 12.46 30.78
N LEU A 11 -24.57 11.50 31.66
CA LEU A 11 -23.81 10.28 31.38
C LEU A 11 -24.51 9.34 30.38
N PHE A 12 -25.82 9.33 30.36
CA PHE A 12 -26.60 8.50 29.42
C PHE A 12 -26.63 9.07 27.98
N THR A 13 -26.52 10.37 27.80
CA THR A 13 -26.49 11.00 26.48
C THR A 13 -25.11 10.94 25.81
N GLY A 14 -24.03 10.68 26.58
CA GLY A 14 -22.64 10.63 26.06
C GLY A 14 -22.26 9.34 25.34
N SER A 15 -23.07 8.28 25.38
CA SER A 15 -22.69 6.95 24.86
C SER A 15 -23.37 6.57 23.54
N GLN A 16 -23.74 7.54 22.71
CA GLN A 16 -24.13 7.25 21.33
C GLN A 16 -22.87 6.95 20.49
N SER A 17 -22.30 5.77 20.70
CA SER A 17 -21.31 5.23 19.77
C SER A 17 -22.02 4.93 18.45
N PHE A 18 -21.87 5.83 17.48
CA PHE A 18 -22.27 5.52 16.12
C PHE A 18 -21.35 4.38 15.63
N SER A 19 -21.84 3.16 15.70
CA SER A 19 -21.20 2.03 15.06
C SER A 19 -21.29 2.26 13.55
N GLN A 20 -20.18 2.67 12.96
CA GLN A 20 -20.07 2.77 11.52
C GLN A 20 -20.18 1.36 10.95
N GLU A 21 -21.10 1.13 10.02
CA GLU A 21 -21.19 -0.17 9.33
C GLU A 21 -19.82 -0.51 8.71
N LYS A 22 -19.37 -1.73 8.94
CA LYS A 22 -18.11 -2.18 8.33
C LYS A 22 -18.26 -2.19 6.82
N PRO A 23 -17.28 -1.67 6.08
CA PRO A 23 -17.33 -1.69 4.61
C PRO A 23 -17.40 -3.15 4.13
N LYS A 24 -18.26 -3.42 3.16
CA LYS A 24 -18.41 -4.75 2.55
C LYS A 24 -17.27 -5.08 1.58
N LEU A 25 -16.63 -4.05 1.05
CA LEU A 25 -15.50 -4.17 0.12
C LEU A 25 -14.55 -2.99 0.36
N VAL A 26 -13.25 -3.28 0.39
CA VAL A 26 -12.18 -2.28 0.39
C VAL A 26 -11.35 -2.49 -0.86
N VAL A 27 -11.20 -1.45 -1.67
CA VAL A 27 -10.37 -1.46 -2.88
C VAL A 27 -9.18 -0.55 -2.67
N GLY A 28 -7.97 -1.13 -2.67
CA GLY A 28 -6.71 -0.40 -2.64
C GLY A 28 -6.20 -0.18 -4.05
N ILE A 29 -5.89 1.08 -4.41
CA ILE A 29 -5.26 1.42 -5.69
C ILE A 29 -3.91 2.04 -5.39
N VAL A 30 -2.84 1.36 -5.82
CA VAL A 30 -1.47 1.85 -5.71
C VAL A 30 -0.99 2.27 -7.10
N VAL A 31 -0.56 3.51 -7.23
CA VAL A 31 -0.01 4.04 -8.49
C VAL A 31 1.50 4.17 -8.31
N ASP A 32 2.24 3.24 -8.90
CA ASP A 32 3.70 3.22 -8.81
C ASP A 32 4.33 4.45 -9.47
N GLN A 33 5.44 4.93 -8.91
CA GLN A 33 6.23 6.08 -9.36
C GLN A 33 5.43 7.39 -9.50
N MET A 34 4.21 7.46 -8.95
CA MET A 34 3.41 8.66 -8.96
C MET A 34 3.91 9.66 -7.93
N ARG A 35 4.44 10.78 -8.37
CA ARG A 35 4.85 11.87 -7.49
C ARG A 35 3.64 12.66 -6.99
N TYR A 36 3.73 13.09 -5.72
CA TYR A 36 2.67 13.88 -5.07
C TYR A 36 2.31 15.16 -5.85
N ASP A 37 3.32 15.85 -6.42
CA ASP A 37 3.12 17.08 -7.19
C ASP A 37 2.35 16.89 -8.50
N TYR A 38 2.25 15.66 -9.02
CA TYR A 38 1.48 15.38 -10.23
C TYR A 38 -0.01 15.68 -10.05
N ILE A 39 -0.56 15.52 -8.86
CA ILE A 39 -1.94 15.88 -8.54
C ILE A 39 -2.19 17.37 -8.82
N TYR A 40 -1.27 18.24 -8.41
CA TYR A 40 -1.41 19.70 -8.63
C TYR A 40 -1.01 20.10 -10.04
N ARG A 41 0.06 19.50 -10.56
CA ARG A 41 0.63 19.83 -11.86
C ARG A 41 -0.34 19.55 -13.00
N PHE A 42 -1.05 18.43 -12.92
CA PHE A 42 -2.01 17.99 -13.94
C PHE A 42 -3.47 18.19 -13.53
N TRP A 43 -3.71 19.03 -12.51
CA TRP A 43 -5.06 19.22 -11.98
C TRP A 43 -6.09 19.60 -13.05
N ASN A 44 -5.72 20.47 -13.98
CA ASN A 44 -6.61 20.95 -15.05
C ASN A 44 -6.87 19.90 -16.13
N ASP A 45 -5.98 18.94 -16.27
CA ASP A 45 -6.08 17.87 -17.28
C ASP A 45 -6.93 16.69 -16.76
N PHE A 46 -7.14 16.59 -15.45
CA PHE A 46 -7.99 15.55 -14.89
C PHE A 46 -9.47 15.82 -15.18
N GLY A 47 -10.21 14.76 -15.57
CA GLY A 47 -11.66 14.79 -15.62
C GLY A 47 -12.28 14.94 -14.22
N ASN A 48 -13.59 15.19 -14.18
CA ASN A 48 -14.32 15.37 -12.91
C ASN A 48 -14.43 14.08 -12.07
N ASN A 49 -14.23 12.92 -12.68
CA ASN A 49 -14.15 11.63 -12.02
C ASN A 49 -12.69 11.30 -11.64
N GLY A 50 -12.43 10.14 -11.05
CA GLY A 50 -11.08 9.71 -10.66
C GLY A 50 -10.48 10.59 -9.57
N PHE A 51 -9.28 11.12 -9.78
CA PHE A 51 -8.54 11.87 -8.75
C PHE A 51 -9.32 13.06 -8.20
N LYS A 52 -9.97 13.86 -9.05
CA LYS A 52 -10.76 15.02 -8.57
C LYS A 52 -11.90 14.58 -7.67
N LYS A 53 -12.61 13.53 -8.05
CA LYS A 53 -13.70 13.00 -7.23
C LYS A 53 -13.20 12.47 -5.89
N LEU A 54 -12.13 11.66 -5.90
CA LEU A 54 -11.55 11.10 -4.69
C LEU A 54 -11.05 12.20 -3.72
N ILE A 55 -10.46 13.26 -4.25
CA ILE A 55 -9.94 14.37 -3.43
C ILE A 55 -11.08 15.25 -2.89
N ASN A 56 -12.11 15.53 -3.70
CA ASN A 56 -13.19 16.43 -3.32
C ASN A 56 -14.24 15.77 -2.41
N GLU A 57 -14.49 14.47 -2.60
CA GLU A 57 -15.53 13.73 -1.86
C GLU A 57 -14.95 12.82 -0.77
N GLY A 58 -13.65 12.52 -0.84
CA GLY A 58 -12.94 11.67 0.11
C GLY A 58 -12.06 12.44 1.09
N HIS A 59 -11.11 11.73 1.70
CA HIS A 59 -10.13 12.31 2.61
C HIS A 59 -8.74 12.32 1.97
N PHE A 60 -8.17 13.49 1.75
CA PHE A 60 -6.87 13.65 1.11
C PHE A 60 -5.78 13.97 2.13
N PHE A 61 -4.91 13.00 2.40
CA PHE A 61 -3.76 13.16 3.29
C PHE A 61 -2.61 13.85 2.55
N ARG A 62 -2.39 15.13 2.82
CA ARG A 62 -1.38 15.95 2.12
C ARG A 62 0.05 15.71 2.59
N ASN A 63 0.24 15.12 3.74
CA ASN A 63 1.56 14.89 4.35
C ASN A 63 1.69 13.44 4.83
N CYS A 64 1.42 12.49 3.92
CA CYS A 64 1.62 11.08 4.18
C CYS A 64 2.98 10.66 3.58
N GLN A 65 3.90 10.23 4.43
CA GLN A 65 5.28 9.88 4.04
C GLN A 65 5.68 8.54 4.64
N PHE A 66 6.53 7.81 3.93
CA PHE A 66 7.21 6.66 4.52
C PHE A 66 8.24 7.12 5.56
N GLY A 67 8.32 6.41 6.68
CA GLY A 67 9.30 6.67 7.74
C GLY A 67 10.69 6.08 7.47
N TYR A 68 11.01 5.70 6.23
CA TYR A 68 12.27 5.06 5.85
C TYR A 68 12.72 5.46 4.45
N VAL A 69 13.97 5.21 4.14
CA VAL A 69 14.59 5.34 2.82
C VAL A 69 15.51 4.14 2.57
N PRO A 70 15.70 3.74 1.30
CA PRO A 70 15.08 4.23 0.08
C PRO A 70 13.66 3.68 -0.11
N THR A 71 12.81 4.46 -0.77
CA THR A 71 11.42 4.09 -1.09
C THR A 71 11.31 3.59 -2.54
N TYR A 72 12.06 2.55 -2.87
CA TYR A 72 11.96 1.87 -4.16
C TYR A 72 10.64 1.12 -4.30
N THR A 73 10.33 0.67 -5.51
CA THR A 73 9.08 -0.04 -5.83
C THR A 73 8.85 -1.26 -4.92
N GLY A 74 9.85 -2.14 -4.79
CA GLY A 74 9.76 -3.34 -3.97
C GLY A 74 9.45 -3.05 -2.49
N PRO A 75 10.30 -2.33 -1.76
CA PRO A 75 10.04 -1.98 -0.36
C PRO A 75 8.76 -1.16 -0.18
N GLY A 76 8.45 -0.26 -1.10
CA GLY A 76 7.25 0.57 -1.04
C GLY A 76 5.96 -0.24 -1.10
N HIS A 77 5.83 -1.12 -2.08
CA HIS A 77 4.68 -2.02 -2.20
C HIS A 77 4.61 -3.00 -1.02
N ALA A 78 5.73 -3.62 -0.64
CA ALA A 78 5.77 -4.50 0.52
C ALA A 78 5.27 -3.80 1.79
N SER A 79 5.71 -2.56 2.03
CA SER A 79 5.27 -1.79 3.20
C SER A 79 3.77 -1.49 3.18
N ILE A 80 3.20 -1.14 2.02
CA ILE A 80 1.77 -0.86 1.88
C ILE A 80 0.95 -2.13 2.15
N PHE A 81 1.33 -3.26 1.57
CA PHE A 81 0.55 -4.50 1.67
C PHE A 81 0.73 -5.22 3.01
N THR A 82 1.87 -5.09 3.66
CA THR A 82 2.13 -5.73 4.97
C THR A 82 1.84 -4.82 6.15
N GLY A 83 1.73 -3.50 5.93
CA GLY A 83 1.57 -2.51 7.00
C GLY A 83 2.83 -2.35 7.87
N THR A 84 3.99 -2.80 7.41
CA THR A 84 5.26 -2.75 8.16
C THR A 84 6.36 -2.04 7.37
N THR A 85 7.58 -2.04 7.88
CA THR A 85 8.75 -1.40 7.25
C THR A 85 9.75 -2.43 6.74
N PRO A 86 10.70 -2.07 5.86
CA PRO A 86 11.74 -2.95 5.35
C PRO A 86 12.52 -3.70 6.44
N ALA A 87 12.68 -3.10 7.61
CA ALA A 87 13.33 -3.75 8.75
C ALA A 87 12.55 -4.97 9.29
N VAL A 88 11.25 -5.04 9.03
CA VAL A 88 10.37 -6.12 9.51
C VAL A 88 10.04 -7.11 8.39
N HIS A 89 9.63 -6.61 7.20
CA HIS A 89 9.26 -7.50 6.11
C HIS A 89 10.46 -7.98 5.25
N GLY A 90 11.66 -7.42 5.45
CA GLY A 90 12.90 -7.89 4.80
C GLY A 90 13.14 -7.45 3.36
N ILE A 91 12.17 -6.82 2.70
CA ILE A 91 12.34 -6.29 1.33
C ILE A 91 13.00 -4.92 1.43
N ILE A 92 14.31 -4.87 1.23
CA ILE A 92 15.12 -3.66 1.46
C ILE A 92 15.37 -2.83 0.19
N ALA A 93 15.27 -3.45 -0.97
CA ALA A 93 15.47 -2.82 -2.28
C ALA A 93 14.67 -3.58 -3.36
N ASN A 94 14.76 -3.15 -4.63
CA ASN A 94 14.26 -3.96 -5.74
C ASN A 94 15.15 -5.19 -5.97
N ASP A 95 16.44 -5.02 -5.76
CA ASP A 95 17.44 -6.07 -5.79
C ASP A 95 18.56 -5.75 -4.77
N TRP A 96 19.13 -6.78 -4.14
CA TRP A 96 20.22 -6.64 -3.17
C TRP A 96 21.08 -7.89 -3.11
N TYR A 97 22.31 -7.71 -2.63
CA TYR A 97 23.22 -8.82 -2.36
C TYR A 97 22.98 -9.36 -0.96
N ASP A 98 22.60 -10.64 -0.87
CA ASP A 98 22.50 -11.33 0.43
C ASP A 98 23.85 -11.92 0.85
N LYS A 99 24.36 -11.44 1.97
CA LYS A 99 25.65 -11.88 2.51
C LYS A 99 25.64 -13.32 3.03
N ASN A 100 24.47 -13.85 3.37
CA ASN A 100 24.35 -15.19 3.92
C ASN A 100 24.37 -16.25 2.82
N SER A 101 23.63 -16.03 1.75
CA SER A 101 23.61 -16.92 0.59
C SER A 101 24.76 -16.65 -0.40
N GLY A 102 25.32 -15.44 -0.39
CA GLY A 102 26.33 -15.00 -1.37
C GLY A 102 25.75 -14.68 -2.74
N GLU A 103 24.44 -14.47 -2.85
CA GLU A 103 23.72 -14.29 -4.11
C GLU A 103 23.04 -12.92 -4.18
N PHE A 104 22.72 -12.48 -5.41
CA PHE A 104 21.84 -11.36 -5.62
C PHE A 104 20.39 -11.82 -5.57
N ILE A 105 19.59 -11.16 -4.73
CA ILE A 105 18.16 -11.42 -4.58
C ILE A 105 17.39 -10.31 -5.30
N TYR A 106 16.46 -10.70 -6.15
CA TYR A 106 15.46 -9.81 -6.77
C TYR A 106 14.16 -9.90 -5.98
N CYS A 107 13.60 -8.74 -5.58
CA CYS A 107 12.44 -8.69 -4.66
C CYS A 107 11.17 -9.38 -5.19
N ALA A 108 11.05 -9.54 -6.49
CA ALA A 108 9.94 -10.23 -7.15
C ALA A 108 10.35 -11.59 -7.77
N GLY A 109 11.59 -12.04 -7.54
CA GLY A 109 12.08 -13.33 -8.03
C GLY A 109 11.56 -14.47 -7.17
N ASP A 110 11.08 -15.52 -7.83
CA ASP A 110 10.70 -16.78 -7.20
C ASP A 110 11.15 -17.92 -8.10
N GLY A 111 12.21 -18.62 -7.71
CA GLY A 111 12.81 -19.71 -8.49
C GLY A 111 11.91 -20.96 -8.62
N ASP A 112 10.90 -21.07 -7.77
CA ASP A 112 9.96 -22.20 -7.76
C ASP A 112 8.74 -21.94 -8.66
N MET A 113 8.58 -20.70 -9.16
CA MET A 113 7.46 -20.30 -9.99
C MET A 113 7.84 -20.22 -11.46
N HIS A 114 6.97 -20.71 -12.31
CA HIS A 114 7.10 -20.65 -13.76
C HIS A 114 6.01 -19.77 -14.36
N THR A 115 6.37 -19.03 -15.40
CA THR A 115 5.41 -18.23 -16.16
C THR A 115 4.42 -19.13 -16.85
N VAL A 116 3.14 -18.98 -16.57
CA VAL A 116 2.07 -19.64 -17.31
C VAL A 116 1.80 -18.82 -18.56
N CYS A 117 2.46 -19.18 -19.67
CA CYS A 117 2.29 -18.52 -20.97
C CYS A 117 1.96 -19.54 -22.05
N ASN A 118 0.99 -19.22 -22.89
CA ASN A 118 0.66 -20.00 -24.10
C ASN A 118 1.52 -19.57 -25.30
N CYS A 119 2.58 -18.81 -25.11
CA CYS A 119 3.47 -18.36 -26.17
C CYS A 119 4.74 -19.23 -26.20
N GLU A 120 5.18 -19.60 -27.40
CA GLU A 120 6.47 -20.23 -27.62
C GLU A 120 7.57 -19.41 -26.94
N GLN A 121 8.28 -20.03 -26.02
CA GLN A 121 9.39 -19.42 -25.27
C GLN A 121 10.46 -18.91 -26.25
N LYS A 122 10.39 -17.64 -26.60
CA LYS A 122 11.57 -16.88 -26.98
C LYS A 122 12.22 -16.46 -25.66
N ASN A 123 13.48 -16.87 -25.46
CA ASN A 123 14.35 -16.58 -24.32
C ASN A 123 14.16 -15.13 -23.79
N VAL A 124 13.16 -14.96 -22.96
CA VAL A 124 12.98 -13.74 -22.16
C VAL A 124 13.60 -14.08 -20.82
N ASP A 125 14.54 -13.27 -20.39
CA ASP A 125 15.14 -13.40 -19.07
C ASP A 125 14.04 -13.60 -18.02
N VAL A 126 14.03 -14.78 -17.43
CA VAL A 126 13.00 -15.24 -16.50
C VAL A 126 12.87 -14.32 -15.29
N GLN A 127 13.91 -13.57 -14.97
CA GLN A 127 13.95 -12.61 -13.86
C GLN A 127 12.98 -11.42 -14.01
N SER A 128 12.55 -11.09 -15.22
CA SER A 128 11.63 -9.96 -15.46
C SER A 128 10.17 -10.37 -15.66
N ALA A 129 9.88 -11.66 -15.81
CA ALA A 129 8.56 -12.15 -16.20
C ALA A 129 7.66 -12.52 -15.00
N ASP A 130 8.21 -12.84 -13.87
CA ASP A 130 7.44 -13.48 -12.80
C ASP A 130 6.69 -12.52 -11.88
N GLY A 131 6.99 -11.23 -11.87
CA GLY A 131 6.18 -10.17 -11.26
C GLY A 131 5.53 -10.44 -9.89
N LYS A 132 5.91 -11.52 -9.25
CA LYS A 132 5.40 -11.93 -7.93
C LYS A 132 6.48 -11.71 -6.90
N MET A 133 6.13 -11.01 -5.84
CA MET A 133 6.97 -10.99 -4.65
C MET A 133 7.02 -12.41 -4.09
N SER A 134 8.23 -12.89 -3.82
CA SER A 134 8.41 -14.21 -3.25
C SER A 134 7.60 -14.39 -1.95
N PRO A 135 6.88 -15.50 -1.77
CA PRO A 135 6.17 -15.79 -0.52
C PRO A 135 7.06 -15.81 0.72
N HIS A 136 8.36 -15.99 0.54
CA HIS A 136 9.33 -15.97 1.64
C HIS A 136 9.62 -14.57 2.21
N HIS A 137 9.13 -13.52 1.55
CA HIS A 137 9.35 -12.13 1.93
C HIS A 137 8.04 -11.38 2.27
N MET A 138 6.92 -12.07 2.35
CA MET A 138 5.64 -11.49 2.78
C MET A 138 5.29 -11.85 4.21
#